data_6b91796f8ec9024089e22a299f5cbdad
#
_entry.id   6b91796f8ec9024089e22a299f5cbdad
#
_cell.length_a   1.000
_cell.length_b   1.000
_cell.length_c   1.000
_cell.angle_alpha   90.00
_cell.angle_beta   90.00
_cell.angle_gamma   90.00
#
_symmetry.space_group_name_H-M   'P 1'
#
loop_
_entity.id
_entity.type
_entity.pdbx_description
1 polymer ?
#
loop_
_entity_poly.entity_id
_entity_poly.type
_entity_poly.pdbx_seq_one_letter_code
_entity_poly.pdbx_strand_id
1 'polypeptide(L)'
;YGERRLPELLRELCRLPFHWVRLHYLYPDNLSDELIDTIAGEAKICNYLDIPIQHCNDTVLKAMRRRETKAGLEELFRRVRERIPGVVLRTSLITGLPYEDEAAFEELCDFLGEQKLQRVGAFPYSPEEGTPAAKMLNRVDTEEAQRRAELVMEIQTQVMDEFNDSRMGDTVEVLCDGYDVQAMSYVGRSYAESPGID
;
A
#
# COMPACT_ATOMS: atom_id res chain seq x y z
N TYR A 1 -7.64 -3.92 25.04
CA TYR A 1 -6.88 -5.02 25.65
C TYR A 1 -5.52 -4.55 26.26
N GLY A 2 -5.11 -3.31 26.01
CA GLY A 2 -3.89 -2.71 26.63
C GLY A 2 -2.55 -3.13 26.01
N GLU A 3 -2.51 -4.16 25.16
CA GLU A 3 -1.31 -4.69 24.51
C GLU A 3 -1.54 -4.91 23.01
N ARG A 4 -0.46 -4.81 22.21
CA ARG A 4 -0.47 -5.14 20.79
C ARG A 4 -0.31 -6.65 20.63
N ARG A 5 -1.36 -7.34 20.25
CA ARG A 5 -1.40 -8.81 20.19
C ARG A 5 -1.67 -9.38 18.80
N LEU A 6 -1.43 -8.58 17.76
CA LEU A 6 -1.63 -9.04 16.37
C LEU A 6 -0.75 -10.25 16.02
N PRO A 7 0.54 -10.31 16.40
CA PRO A 7 1.35 -11.49 16.10
C PRO A 7 0.78 -12.79 16.68
N GLU A 8 0.31 -12.79 17.93
CA GLU A 8 -0.30 -13.98 18.55
C GLU A 8 -1.61 -14.36 17.87
N LEU A 9 -2.45 -13.36 17.54
CA LEU A 9 -3.68 -13.61 16.81
C LEU A 9 -3.42 -14.27 15.46
N LEU A 10 -2.42 -13.80 14.73
CA LEU A 10 -2.04 -14.36 13.42
C LEU A 10 -1.58 -15.82 13.55
N ARG A 11 -0.74 -16.12 14.54
CA ARG A 11 -0.30 -17.52 14.81
C ARG A 11 -1.49 -18.42 15.12
N GLU A 12 -2.46 -17.95 15.91
CA GLU A 12 -3.67 -18.72 16.20
C GLU A 12 -4.56 -18.90 14.95
N LEU A 13 -4.72 -17.87 14.12
CA LEU A 13 -5.46 -17.97 12.86
C LEU A 13 -4.80 -18.96 11.89
N CYS A 14 -3.48 -19.01 11.84
CA CYS A 14 -2.75 -19.95 11.00
C CYS A 14 -2.94 -21.43 11.40
N ARG A 15 -3.38 -21.72 12.64
CA ARG A 15 -3.75 -23.07 13.08
C ARG A 15 -5.10 -23.53 12.57
N LEU A 16 -5.94 -22.58 12.15
CA LEU A 16 -7.26 -22.89 11.60
C LEU A 16 -7.17 -23.36 10.14
N PRO A 17 -8.18 -24.03 9.58
CA PRO A 17 -8.17 -24.56 8.22
C PRO A 17 -8.41 -23.46 7.15
N PHE A 18 -7.81 -22.30 7.31
CA PHE A 18 -7.75 -21.28 6.26
C PHE A 18 -6.64 -21.63 5.28
N HIS A 19 -6.85 -21.31 4.01
CA HIS A 19 -5.84 -21.43 2.99
C HIS A 19 -4.88 -20.24 3.05
N TRP A 20 -5.43 -19.01 3.02
CA TRP A 20 -4.69 -17.77 3.13
C TRP A 20 -5.26 -16.84 4.20
N VAL A 21 -4.37 -16.11 4.83
CA VAL A 21 -4.66 -14.98 5.73
C VAL A 21 -3.99 -13.75 5.13
N ARG A 22 -4.77 -12.71 4.83
CA ARG A 22 -4.26 -11.46 4.25
C ARG A 22 -4.46 -10.32 5.24
N LEU A 23 -3.45 -9.44 5.33
CA LEU A 23 -3.48 -8.27 6.18
C LEU A 23 -3.76 -7.01 5.35
N HIS A 24 -4.74 -6.24 5.80
CA HIS A 24 -5.09 -4.95 5.23
C HIS A 24 -4.97 -3.84 6.27
N TYR A 25 -4.74 -2.59 5.80
CA TYR A 25 -4.74 -1.38 6.62
C TYR A 25 -3.74 -1.41 7.78
N LEU A 26 -2.52 -1.85 7.47
CA LEU A 26 -1.43 -1.82 8.44
C LEU A 26 -0.90 -0.39 8.59
N TYR A 27 -0.94 0.13 9.81
CA TYR A 27 -0.34 1.43 10.08
C TYR A 27 1.19 1.29 10.20
N PRO A 28 2.00 2.16 9.54
CA PRO A 28 3.46 2.03 9.53
C PRO A 28 4.10 1.86 10.91
N ASP A 29 3.67 2.68 11.90
CA ASP A 29 4.15 2.63 13.29
C ASP A 29 3.86 1.29 14.02
N ASN A 30 2.96 0.48 13.49
CA ASN A 30 2.54 -0.78 14.10
C ASN A 30 3.30 -1.99 13.55
N LEU A 31 4.14 -1.81 12.52
CA LEU A 31 4.94 -2.87 11.93
C LEU A 31 6.22 -3.11 12.74
N SER A 32 6.03 -3.75 13.90
CA SER A 32 7.13 -4.20 14.74
C SER A 32 7.92 -5.35 14.08
N ASP A 33 9.15 -5.55 14.54
CA ASP A 33 9.98 -6.66 14.10
C ASP A 33 9.31 -8.01 14.33
N GLU A 34 8.66 -8.18 15.48
CA GLU A 34 7.92 -9.40 15.79
C GLU A 34 6.78 -9.65 14.81
N LEU A 35 6.05 -8.59 14.39
CA LEU A 35 4.97 -8.74 13.42
C LEU A 35 5.53 -9.12 12.05
N ILE A 36 6.60 -8.47 11.59
CA ILE A 36 7.26 -8.79 10.32
C ILE A 36 7.77 -10.23 10.33
N ASP A 37 8.42 -10.68 11.41
CA ASP A 37 8.90 -12.06 11.54
C ASP A 37 7.76 -13.08 11.58
N THR A 38 6.64 -12.73 12.22
CA THR A 38 5.45 -13.59 12.24
C THR A 38 4.88 -13.75 10.83
N ILE A 39 4.78 -12.66 10.07
CA ILE A 39 4.32 -12.70 8.67
C ILE A 39 5.27 -13.56 7.82
N ALA A 40 6.58 -13.35 7.96
CA ALA A 40 7.58 -14.10 7.20
C ALA A 40 7.60 -15.60 7.54
N GLY A 41 7.31 -15.95 8.81
CA GLY A 41 7.40 -17.33 9.30
C GLY A 41 6.14 -18.18 9.10
N GLU A 42 5.00 -17.58 8.83
CA GLU A 42 3.72 -18.28 8.74
C GLU A 42 3.27 -18.45 7.28
N ALA A 43 3.41 -19.65 6.74
CA ALA A 43 3.15 -19.96 5.32
C ALA A 43 1.73 -19.64 4.83
N LYS A 44 0.76 -19.52 5.74
CA LYS A 44 -0.62 -19.13 5.38
C LYS A 44 -0.84 -17.64 5.28
N ILE A 45 0.09 -16.83 5.79
CA ILE A 45 -0.01 -15.38 5.67
C ILE A 45 0.53 -14.98 4.30
N CYS A 46 -0.30 -14.30 3.51
CA CYS A 46 0.12 -13.80 2.21
C CYS A 46 1.28 -12.80 2.38
N ASN A 47 2.33 -12.93 1.57
CA ASN A 47 3.40 -11.94 1.47
C ASN A 47 2.88 -10.68 0.75
N TYR A 48 1.86 -10.07 1.32
CA TYR A 48 1.15 -8.90 0.80
C TYR A 48 0.80 -8.00 1.98
N LEU A 49 1.33 -6.78 1.97
CA LEU A 49 1.10 -5.82 3.05
C LEU A 49 0.49 -4.54 2.50
N ASP A 50 -0.71 -4.23 2.96
CA ASP A 50 -1.39 -2.97 2.67
C ASP A 50 -1.07 -1.94 3.76
N ILE A 51 -0.24 -0.95 3.39
CA ILE A 51 0.33 0.05 4.29
C ILE A 51 -0.02 1.45 3.76
N PRO A 52 -1.20 2.02 4.08
CA PRO A 52 -1.61 3.32 3.59
C PRO A 52 -0.74 4.45 4.16
N ILE A 53 0.22 4.95 3.38
CA ILE A 53 1.12 6.03 3.83
C ILE A 53 0.53 7.41 3.62
N GLN A 54 -0.42 7.57 2.70
CA GLN A 54 -1.09 8.79 2.29
C GLN A 54 -0.20 9.78 1.53
N HIS A 55 1.01 10.03 1.96
CA HIS A 55 2.03 10.88 1.34
C HIS A 55 3.42 10.50 1.85
N CYS A 56 4.50 10.99 1.21
CA CYS A 56 5.87 10.79 1.71
C CYS A 56 6.54 12.07 2.23
N ASN A 57 6.12 13.26 1.77
CA ASN A 57 6.74 14.52 2.19
C ASN A 57 6.49 14.83 3.66
N ASP A 58 7.56 15.12 4.40
CA ASP A 58 7.52 15.34 5.85
C ASP A 58 6.65 16.52 6.28
N THR A 59 6.59 17.59 5.48
CA THR A 59 5.76 18.76 5.77
C THR A 59 4.27 18.43 5.66
N VAL A 60 3.90 17.73 4.60
CA VAL A 60 2.54 17.26 4.36
C VAL A 60 2.11 16.26 5.45
N LEU A 61 2.93 15.27 5.74
CA LEU A 61 2.67 14.27 6.78
C LEU A 61 2.47 14.92 8.14
N LYS A 62 3.33 15.85 8.52
CA LYS A 62 3.22 16.60 9.76
C LYS A 62 1.94 17.45 9.84
N ALA A 63 1.55 18.11 8.74
CA ALA A 63 0.32 18.87 8.66
C ALA A 63 -0.91 17.98 8.87
N MET A 64 -0.87 16.76 8.36
CA MET A 64 -1.92 15.74 8.55
C MET A 64 -1.80 14.99 9.89
N ARG A 65 -0.92 15.44 10.79
CA ARG A 65 -0.66 14.83 12.11
C ARG A 65 -0.22 13.37 12.04
N ARG A 66 0.43 13.00 10.96
CA ARG A 66 1.08 11.70 10.83
C ARG A 66 2.47 11.76 11.46
N ARG A 67 2.94 10.63 11.96
CA ARG A 67 4.22 10.53 12.68
C ARG A 67 5.36 10.06 11.79
N GLU A 68 5.01 9.49 10.67
CA GLU A 68 5.94 8.96 9.69
C GLU A 68 6.76 10.10 9.08
N THR A 69 7.95 9.76 8.62
CA THR A 69 8.83 10.59 7.79
C THR A 69 9.21 9.82 6.55
N LYS A 70 9.63 10.53 5.48
CA LYS A 70 10.12 9.88 4.25
C LYS A 70 11.19 8.84 4.56
N ALA A 71 12.23 9.23 5.29
CA ALA A 71 13.31 8.32 5.68
C ALA A 71 12.82 7.12 6.51
N GLY A 72 11.83 7.33 7.37
CA GLY A 72 11.21 6.24 8.15
C GLY A 72 10.42 5.26 7.28
N LEU A 73 9.73 5.75 6.25
CA LEU A 73 9.01 4.92 5.28
C LEU A 73 9.98 4.11 4.40
N GLU A 74 11.04 4.75 3.90
CA GLU A 74 12.09 4.08 3.13
C GLU A 74 12.74 2.93 3.92
N GLU A 75 13.10 3.19 5.17
CA GLU A 75 13.67 2.19 6.07
C GLU A 75 12.68 1.07 6.39
N LEU A 76 11.40 1.39 6.59
CA LEU A 76 10.35 0.40 6.79
C LEU A 76 10.23 -0.54 5.58
N PHE A 77 10.14 0.01 4.36
CA PHE A 77 10.00 -0.80 3.15
C PHE A 77 11.24 -1.64 2.87
N ARG A 78 12.45 -1.09 3.11
CA ARG A 78 13.70 -1.86 3.03
C ARG A 78 13.67 -3.05 3.98
N ARG A 79 13.36 -2.82 5.25
CA ARG A 79 13.29 -3.84 6.30
C ARG A 79 12.25 -4.93 6.01
N VAL A 80 11.09 -4.53 5.51
CA VAL A 80 10.03 -5.48 5.13
C VAL A 80 10.48 -6.36 3.97
N ARG A 81 11.09 -5.79 2.93
CA ARG A 81 11.58 -6.55 1.76
C ARG A 81 12.71 -7.51 2.12
N GLU A 82 13.60 -7.12 3.02
CA GLU A 82 14.69 -7.99 3.48
C GLU A 82 14.18 -9.21 4.25
N ARG A 83 13.11 -9.05 5.02
CA ARG A 83 12.60 -10.08 5.92
C ARG A 83 11.48 -10.93 5.33
N ILE A 84 10.74 -10.41 4.35
CA ILE A 84 9.65 -11.11 3.68
C ILE A 84 9.97 -11.20 2.18
N PRO A 85 10.68 -12.24 1.74
CA PRO A 85 11.00 -12.42 0.34
C PRO A 85 9.74 -12.48 -0.54
N GLY A 86 9.76 -11.75 -1.67
CA GLY A 86 8.63 -11.70 -2.59
C GLY A 86 7.43 -10.91 -2.07
N VAL A 87 7.61 -10.07 -1.04
CA VAL A 87 6.50 -9.25 -0.53
C VAL A 87 5.98 -8.29 -1.59
N VAL A 88 4.67 -8.23 -1.70
CA VAL A 88 3.93 -7.22 -2.46
C VAL A 88 3.51 -6.11 -1.49
N LEU A 89 3.95 -4.90 -1.78
CA LEU A 89 3.60 -3.72 -0.99
C LEU A 89 2.49 -2.96 -1.69
N ARG A 90 1.40 -2.75 -0.96
CA ARG A 90 0.28 -1.90 -1.36
C ARG A 90 0.25 -0.65 -0.50
N THR A 91 -0.11 0.45 -1.12
CA THR A 91 -0.37 1.72 -0.42
C THR A 91 -1.55 2.47 -1.01
N SER A 92 -2.06 3.41 -0.25
CA SER A 92 -3.00 4.43 -0.71
C SER A 92 -2.37 5.80 -0.51
N LEU A 93 -2.54 6.67 -1.50
CA LEU A 93 -2.03 8.03 -1.53
C LEU A 93 -3.18 9.02 -1.68
N ILE A 94 -2.99 10.21 -1.15
CA ILE A 94 -3.91 11.33 -1.33
C ILE A 94 -3.11 12.48 -1.95
N THR A 95 -3.52 12.94 -3.12
CA THR A 95 -2.92 14.07 -3.83
C THR A 95 -3.72 15.35 -3.56
N GLY A 96 -3.05 16.50 -3.56
CA GLY A 96 -3.69 17.79 -3.28
C GLY A 96 -3.96 18.06 -1.81
N LEU A 97 -3.27 17.36 -0.92
CA LEU A 97 -3.34 17.63 0.52
C LEU A 97 -2.90 19.06 0.84
N PRO A 98 -3.41 19.67 1.94
CA PRO A 98 -2.85 20.92 2.43
C PRO A 98 -1.33 20.85 2.60
N TYR A 99 -0.64 21.89 2.13
CA TYR A 99 0.83 22.03 2.07
C TYR A 99 1.56 21.14 1.04
N GLU A 100 0.84 20.45 0.16
CA GLU A 100 1.42 19.78 -0.99
C GLU A 100 1.67 20.80 -2.11
N ASP A 101 2.80 21.49 -2.06
CA ASP A 101 3.27 22.32 -3.17
C ASP A 101 3.86 21.45 -4.31
N GLU A 102 4.33 22.09 -5.38
CA GLU A 102 4.88 21.36 -6.53
C GLU A 102 6.11 20.51 -6.13
N ALA A 103 7.00 21.06 -5.29
CA ALA A 103 8.17 20.34 -4.85
C ALA A 103 7.82 19.10 -3.99
N ALA A 104 6.80 19.20 -3.16
CA ALA A 104 6.30 18.06 -2.37
C ALA A 104 5.66 16.99 -3.25
N PHE A 105 4.97 17.40 -4.33
CA PHE A 105 4.41 16.47 -5.30
C PHE A 105 5.49 15.79 -6.15
N GLU A 106 6.48 16.54 -6.64
CA GLU A 106 7.65 15.98 -7.34
C GLU A 106 8.37 14.95 -6.45
N GLU A 107 8.58 15.28 -5.17
CA GLU A 107 9.17 14.34 -4.21
C GLU A 107 8.34 13.05 -4.06
N LEU A 108 7.00 13.14 -4.10
CA LEU A 108 6.13 11.97 -4.08
C LEU A 108 6.31 11.10 -5.33
N CYS A 109 6.40 11.71 -6.50
CA CYS A 109 6.64 11.01 -7.76
C CYS A 109 7.99 10.27 -7.76
N ASP A 110 9.05 10.97 -7.34
CA ASP A 110 10.39 10.39 -7.21
C ASP A 110 10.39 9.21 -6.22
N PHE A 111 9.77 9.39 -5.05
CA PHE A 111 9.63 8.35 -4.05
C PHE A 111 8.95 7.09 -4.60
N LEU A 112 7.89 7.24 -5.39
CA LEU A 112 7.20 6.11 -6.01
C LEU A 112 8.08 5.37 -7.02
N GLY A 113 8.79 6.12 -7.86
CA GLY A 113 9.75 5.57 -8.83
C GLY A 113 10.90 4.81 -8.17
N GLU A 114 11.39 5.31 -7.02
CA GLU A 114 12.46 4.69 -6.25
C GLU A 114 11.96 3.47 -5.45
N GLN A 115 10.83 3.62 -4.76
CA GLN A 115 10.30 2.58 -3.89
C GLN A 115 9.61 1.45 -4.64
N LYS A 116 9.17 1.65 -5.86
CA LYS A 116 8.52 0.61 -6.71
C LYS A 116 7.52 -0.24 -5.94
N LEU A 117 6.53 0.44 -5.32
CA LEU A 117 5.45 -0.25 -4.62
C LEU A 117 4.54 -0.90 -5.65
N GLN A 118 4.27 -2.21 -5.51
CA GLN A 118 3.59 -3.00 -6.55
C GLN A 118 2.11 -2.64 -6.71
N ARG A 119 1.48 -2.14 -5.66
CA ARG A 119 0.06 -1.77 -5.67
C ARG A 119 -0.11 -0.37 -5.07
N VAL A 120 -0.56 0.58 -5.87
CA VAL A 120 -0.83 1.95 -5.41
C VAL A 120 -2.21 2.38 -5.87
N GLY A 121 -2.99 2.91 -4.94
CA GLY A 121 -4.21 3.66 -5.25
C GLY A 121 -3.98 5.13 -4.92
N ALA A 122 -4.26 6.04 -5.86
CA ALA A 122 -4.18 7.48 -5.66
C ALA A 122 -5.57 8.10 -5.69
N PHE A 123 -5.84 9.00 -4.75
CA PHE A 123 -7.13 9.67 -4.61
C PHE A 123 -6.91 11.18 -4.48
N PRO A 124 -7.67 12.03 -5.19
CA PRO A 124 -7.62 13.46 -4.95
C PRO A 124 -8.20 13.78 -3.57
N TYR A 125 -7.59 14.74 -2.88
CA TYR A 125 -8.06 15.19 -1.58
C TYR A 125 -9.47 15.75 -1.66
N SER A 126 -10.36 15.22 -0.83
CA SER A 126 -11.72 15.74 -0.61
C SER A 126 -11.82 16.31 0.81
N PRO A 127 -12.11 17.61 0.98
CA PRO A 127 -12.24 18.20 2.30
C PRO A 127 -13.52 17.72 2.99
N GLU A 128 -13.35 16.98 4.09
CA GLU A 128 -14.45 16.52 4.93
C GLU A 128 -14.87 17.58 5.96
N GLU A 129 -16.15 17.90 6.02
CA GLU A 129 -16.70 18.88 6.95
C GLU A 129 -16.36 18.54 8.41
N GLY A 130 -15.99 19.54 9.19
CA GLY A 130 -15.64 19.38 10.61
C GLY A 130 -14.20 18.97 10.87
N THR A 131 -13.42 18.58 9.84
CA THR A 131 -12.01 18.23 10.02
C THR A 131 -11.10 19.48 10.10
N PRO A 132 -9.96 19.40 10.81
CA PRO A 132 -8.96 20.45 10.79
C PRO A 132 -8.42 20.72 9.38
N ALA A 133 -8.20 19.68 8.58
CA ALA A 133 -7.66 19.77 7.21
C ALA A 133 -8.58 20.59 6.29
N ALA A 134 -9.90 20.45 6.43
CA ALA A 134 -10.87 21.22 5.65
C ALA A 134 -10.80 22.75 5.91
N LYS A 135 -10.22 23.16 7.06
CA LYS A 135 -10.06 24.57 7.44
C LYS A 135 -8.71 25.16 7.04
N MET A 136 -7.78 24.36 6.55
CA MET A 136 -6.46 24.80 6.12
C MET A 136 -6.56 25.58 4.81
N LEU A 137 -5.81 26.67 4.67
CA LEU A 137 -5.87 27.56 3.50
C LEU A 137 -4.98 27.10 2.36
N ASN A 138 -3.86 26.45 2.66
CA ASN A 138 -2.87 26.02 1.66
C ASN A 138 -3.29 24.69 1.02
N ARG A 139 -4.41 24.72 0.30
CA ARG A 139 -4.94 23.55 -0.43
C ARG A 139 -4.64 23.69 -1.91
N VAL A 140 -4.37 22.60 -2.54
CA VAL A 140 -4.31 22.50 -3.99
C VAL A 140 -5.73 22.56 -4.56
N ASP A 141 -5.88 23.14 -5.73
CA ASP A 141 -7.14 23.12 -6.47
C ASP A 141 -7.60 21.70 -6.78
N THR A 142 -8.91 21.47 -6.81
CA THR A 142 -9.47 20.13 -7.00
C THR A 142 -9.10 19.52 -8.37
N GLU A 143 -9.06 20.35 -9.42
CA GLU A 143 -8.68 19.88 -10.77
C GLU A 143 -7.21 19.48 -10.80
N GLU A 144 -6.35 20.27 -10.13
CA GLU A 144 -4.94 19.96 -10.01
C GLU A 144 -4.71 18.71 -9.12
N ALA A 145 -5.46 18.55 -8.02
CA ALA A 145 -5.39 17.35 -7.19
C ALA A 145 -5.77 16.08 -8.00
N GLN A 146 -6.80 16.19 -8.85
CA GLN A 146 -7.19 15.11 -9.76
C GLN A 146 -6.10 14.79 -10.78
N ARG A 147 -5.54 15.83 -11.43
CA ARG A 147 -4.43 15.66 -12.39
C ARG A 147 -3.21 14.98 -11.73
N ARG A 148 -2.88 15.34 -10.49
CA ARG A 148 -1.80 14.72 -9.73
C ARG A 148 -2.08 13.24 -9.42
N ALA A 149 -3.33 12.90 -9.08
CA ALA A 149 -3.71 11.51 -8.90
C ALA A 149 -3.55 10.68 -10.19
N GLU A 150 -3.92 11.24 -11.33
CA GLU A 150 -3.75 10.60 -12.64
C GLU A 150 -2.27 10.37 -12.97
N LEU A 151 -1.39 11.36 -12.73
CA LEU A 151 0.06 11.21 -12.91
C LEU A 151 0.67 10.13 -12.01
N VAL A 152 0.24 10.05 -10.75
CA VAL A 152 0.64 8.96 -9.84
C VAL A 152 0.24 7.60 -10.42
N MET A 153 -0.95 7.48 -11.00
CA MET A 153 -1.41 6.22 -11.60
C MET A 153 -0.65 5.89 -12.90
N GLU A 154 -0.19 6.89 -13.67
CA GLU A 154 0.70 6.67 -14.81
C GLU A 154 2.05 6.08 -14.38
N ILE A 155 2.67 6.64 -13.32
CA ILE A 155 3.90 6.09 -12.73
C ILE A 155 3.64 4.66 -12.25
N GLN A 156 2.51 4.45 -11.59
CA GLN A 156 2.14 3.13 -11.08
C GLN A 156 1.99 2.09 -12.19
N THR A 157 1.44 2.46 -13.34
CA THR A 157 1.32 1.56 -14.49
C THR A 157 2.69 1.02 -14.91
N GLN A 158 3.72 1.88 -14.97
CA GLN A 158 5.07 1.45 -15.31
C GLN A 158 5.65 0.48 -14.28
N VAL A 159 5.47 0.77 -12.99
CA VAL A 159 5.92 -0.12 -11.90
C VAL A 159 5.22 -1.47 -11.96
N MET A 160 3.93 -1.48 -12.29
CA MET A 160 3.14 -2.70 -12.46
C MET A 160 3.61 -3.54 -13.64
N ASP A 161 3.90 -2.89 -14.78
CA ASP A 161 4.41 -3.59 -15.96
C ASP A 161 5.76 -4.22 -15.66
N GLU A 162 6.69 -3.50 -15.04
CA GLU A 162 7.97 -4.06 -14.60
C GLU A 162 7.79 -5.24 -13.64
N PHE A 163 6.87 -5.14 -12.68
CA PHE A 163 6.57 -6.22 -11.75
C PHE A 163 6.00 -7.45 -12.46
N ASN A 164 5.05 -7.26 -13.36
CA ASN A 164 4.45 -8.35 -14.12
C ASN A 164 5.47 -9.03 -15.03
N ASP A 165 6.30 -8.25 -15.73
CA ASP A 165 7.37 -8.76 -16.59
C ASP A 165 8.39 -9.59 -15.79
N SER A 166 8.72 -9.15 -14.58
CA SER A 166 9.66 -9.89 -13.71
C SER A 166 9.15 -11.26 -13.29
N ARG A 167 7.84 -11.51 -13.39
CA ARG A 167 7.19 -12.78 -13.02
C ARG A 167 6.87 -13.67 -14.20
N MET A 168 7.22 -13.25 -15.42
CA MET A 168 6.98 -14.06 -16.62
C MET A 168 7.73 -15.38 -16.54
N GLY A 169 6.99 -16.47 -16.66
CA GLY A 169 7.51 -17.84 -16.54
C GLY A 169 7.44 -18.44 -15.15
N ASP A 170 7.05 -17.68 -14.13
CA ASP A 170 6.83 -18.20 -12.79
C ASP A 170 5.60 -19.12 -12.73
N THR A 171 5.67 -20.11 -11.84
CA THR A 171 4.50 -20.89 -11.45
C THR A 171 3.95 -20.36 -10.14
N VAL A 172 2.70 -19.91 -10.14
CA VAL A 172 2.04 -19.32 -8.96
C VAL A 172 0.79 -20.10 -8.57
N GLU A 173 0.52 -20.18 -7.28
CA GLU A 173 -0.74 -20.69 -6.77
C GLU A 173 -1.84 -19.66 -6.94
N VAL A 174 -3.01 -20.07 -7.43
CA VAL A 174 -4.14 -19.19 -7.75
C VAL A 174 -5.40 -19.72 -7.09
N LEU A 175 -6.12 -18.85 -6.39
CA LEU A 175 -7.52 -19.06 -6.02
C LEU A 175 -8.40 -18.72 -7.22
N CYS A 176 -9.14 -19.72 -7.72
CA CYS A 176 -10.12 -19.50 -8.78
C CYS A 176 -11.36 -18.80 -8.20
N ASP A 177 -11.61 -17.57 -8.64
CA ASP A 177 -12.78 -16.78 -8.22
C ASP A 177 -14.02 -17.03 -9.09
N GLY A 178 -13.85 -17.58 -10.28
CA GLY A 178 -14.96 -17.90 -11.16
C GLY A 178 -14.60 -18.05 -12.62
N TYR A 179 -15.61 -18.09 -13.46
CA TYR A 179 -15.47 -18.14 -14.92
C TYR A 179 -16.04 -16.85 -15.54
N ASP A 180 -15.20 -16.14 -16.28
CA ASP A 180 -15.63 -14.98 -17.06
C ASP A 180 -16.13 -15.44 -18.44
N VAL A 181 -17.44 -15.24 -18.66
CA VAL A 181 -18.10 -15.63 -19.91
C VAL A 181 -17.64 -14.78 -21.09
N GLN A 182 -17.29 -13.51 -20.87
CA GLN A 182 -16.86 -12.61 -21.95
C GLN A 182 -15.43 -12.94 -22.37
N ALA A 183 -14.54 -13.17 -21.42
CA ALA A 183 -13.16 -13.58 -21.67
C ALA A 183 -13.06 -15.08 -22.03
N MET A 184 -14.12 -15.87 -21.85
CA MET A 184 -14.15 -17.34 -22.01
C MET A 184 -13.01 -18.02 -21.23
N SER A 185 -12.70 -17.54 -20.04
CA SER A 185 -11.59 -18.01 -19.21
C SER A 185 -11.94 -18.05 -17.73
N TYR A 186 -11.23 -18.88 -16.97
CA TYR A 186 -11.28 -18.79 -15.52
C TYR A 186 -10.50 -17.56 -15.05
N VAL A 187 -11.06 -16.88 -14.06
CA VAL A 187 -10.44 -15.74 -13.37
C VAL A 187 -10.10 -16.16 -11.96
N GLY A 188 -8.95 -15.74 -11.50
CA GLY A 188 -8.48 -16.00 -10.16
C GLY A 188 -7.40 -15.02 -9.75
N ARG A 189 -6.96 -15.11 -8.52
CA ARG A 189 -5.93 -14.25 -7.94
C ARG A 189 -4.90 -15.07 -7.18
N SER A 190 -3.67 -14.61 -7.22
CA SER A 190 -2.58 -15.15 -6.41
C SER A 190 -2.50 -14.45 -5.04
N TYR A 191 -1.43 -14.74 -4.29
CA TYR A 191 -1.15 -13.98 -3.07
C TYR A 191 -0.91 -12.48 -3.34
N ALA A 192 -0.52 -12.12 -4.56
CA ALA A 192 -0.14 -10.75 -4.96
C ALA A 192 -1.32 -9.84 -5.32
N GLU A 193 -2.53 -10.37 -5.39
CA GLU A 193 -3.75 -9.61 -5.70
C GLU A 193 -4.76 -9.70 -4.55
N SER A 194 -5.33 -8.56 -4.20
CA SER A 194 -6.41 -8.46 -3.21
C SER A 194 -7.78 -8.46 -3.89
N PRO A 195 -8.79 -9.15 -3.33
CA PRO A 195 -10.11 -9.21 -3.95
C PRO A 195 -10.75 -7.82 -4.04
N GLY A 196 -11.11 -7.41 -5.26
CA GLY A 196 -11.92 -6.24 -5.53
C GLY A 196 -11.23 -4.87 -5.41
N ILE A 197 -9.92 -4.84 -5.18
CA ILE A 197 -9.15 -3.59 -5.05
C ILE A 197 -7.84 -3.55 -5.85
N ASP A 198 -7.39 -4.66 -6.39
CA ASP A 198 -6.20 -4.73 -7.27
C ASP A 198 -6.60 -5.21 -8.66
#